data_de995146da041f3c78ed3fc0977131c5
#
_entry.id   de995146da041f3c78ed3fc0977131c5
#
_cell.length_a   1.000
_cell.length_b   1.000
_cell.length_c   1.000
_cell.angle_alpha   90.00
_cell.angle_beta   90.00
_cell.angle_gamma   90.00
#
_symmetry.space_group_name_H-M   'P 1'
#
loop_
_entity.id
_entity.type
_entity.pdbx_description
1 polymer ?
#
loop_
_entity_poly.entity_id
_entity_poly.type
_entity_poly.pdbx_seq_one_letter_code
_entity_poly.pdbx_strand_id
1 'polypeptide(L)'
;MVIHQFNKLIRNKWIWGAFAVAISAFFAFDFLVDDLMGGSSGERASGEAGRLAGEPVDAKAFLAIAEEIRGFGRQRDWHRNAGEVNREAWENYAALAVAGKDGLEATDGEVQAMIRHDPSFQANGGFSFALYQRLLRENSLTPERFEEYLKRRVTLMRIGQAVLSSATWSSPMELDQALADMTDTFTVRVAKFSQDKKDADAVKLDDAALRKWYDANTNSLALPERVKIRYVKFDATNPMVLAKMTVTEDEMHDRYDVTVDKYTSTDTNGVEKVKKFEEVKAGIEKELRQIAAVQFYETNMNFRAYAQKAAKGSSRLDEIAKEEGLKVETSDWFSTEGGYQDGFMKRASQICPGAQGFAEAVAELDSSSEDLRYAVVSSERAVWLIEKAETSAKHLPTFDEAKAAIRPRALRDAKADAFKAQVEAVAKKGAAAVLAGKDVSTNLTFSVSDLRQGGVSFENAMAVARASMKLKKGEVSEFTLTGTGRAILVVCQDRVAGDAAKAMVLRSQVKDDLAMLQLRQIPDSWKKWNLERLGFEPGEVSSVEIVAEEE
;
A
#
# COMPACT_ATOMS: atom_id res chain seq x y z
N MET A 1 13.82 21.47 55.12
CA MET A 1 13.42 22.89 55.01
C MET A 1 12.67 23.23 53.70
N VAL A 2 12.78 22.45 52.65
CA VAL A 2 12.14 22.70 51.34
C VAL A 2 10.64 22.33 51.32
N ILE A 3 10.22 21.28 52.03
CA ILE A 3 8.83 20.79 52.03
C ILE A 3 7.85 21.76 52.75
N HIS A 4 8.33 22.52 53.74
CA HIS A 4 7.48 23.46 54.48
C HIS A 4 7.20 24.76 53.68
N GLN A 5 8.08 25.14 52.79
CA GLN A 5 7.86 26.27 51.87
C GLN A 5 6.91 25.90 50.72
N PHE A 6 6.96 24.68 50.25
CA PHE A 6 6.07 24.16 49.19
C PHE A 6 4.61 24.10 49.63
N ASN A 7 4.37 23.67 50.89
CA ASN A 7 3.02 23.60 51.46
C ASN A 7 2.40 24.99 51.74
N LYS A 8 3.22 26.04 51.90
CA LYS A 8 2.76 27.42 52.04
C LYS A 8 2.38 28.07 50.72
N LEU A 9 3.01 27.63 49.61
CA LEU A 9 2.69 28.05 48.24
C LEU A 9 1.34 27.48 47.80
N ILE A 10 1.05 26.22 48.09
CA ILE A 10 -0.19 25.53 47.68
C ILE A 10 -1.44 26.09 48.38
N ARG A 11 -1.30 26.66 49.58
CA ARG A 11 -2.42 27.22 50.38
C ARG A 11 -2.73 28.67 50.07
N ASN A 12 -2.00 29.35 49.20
CA ASN A 12 -2.21 30.76 48.93
C ASN A 12 -3.17 30.95 47.71
N LYS A 13 -4.41 31.34 48.00
CA LYS A 13 -5.48 31.56 47.00
C LYS A 13 -5.09 32.57 45.91
N TRP A 14 -4.19 33.51 46.18
CA TRP A 14 -3.70 34.47 45.22
C TRP A 14 -2.73 33.85 44.20
N ILE A 15 -1.98 32.86 44.60
CA ILE A 15 -1.08 32.11 43.68
C ILE A 15 -1.89 31.25 42.72
N TRP A 16 -2.97 30.62 43.18
CA TRP A 16 -3.90 29.90 42.35
C TRP A 16 -4.69 30.81 41.41
N GLY A 17 -5.07 32.01 41.88
CA GLY A 17 -5.69 33.05 41.02
C GLY A 17 -4.73 33.54 39.94
N ALA A 18 -3.46 33.79 40.28
CA ALA A 18 -2.45 34.20 39.28
C ALA A 18 -2.12 33.08 38.31
N PHE A 19 -2.11 31.83 38.77
CA PHE A 19 -1.89 30.65 37.93
C PHE A 19 -3.08 30.40 36.98
N ALA A 20 -4.32 30.58 37.45
CA ALA A 20 -5.51 30.50 36.64
C ALA A 20 -5.56 31.61 35.57
N VAL A 21 -5.17 32.86 35.93
CA VAL A 21 -5.05 33.96 35.00
C VAL A 21 -3.93 33.75 33.98
N ALA A 22 -2.78 33.20 34.43
CA ALA A 22 -1.67 32.87 33.52
C ALA A 22 -2.03 31.74 32.54
N ILE A 23 -2.76 30.73 32.99
CA ILE A 23 -3.29 29.65 32.15
C ILE A 23 -4.35 30.21 31.19
N SER A 24 -5.29 31.04 31.69
CA SER A 24 -6.29 31.64 30.81
C SER A 24 -5.68 32.63 29.82
N ALA A 25 -4.61 33.35 30.20
CA ALA A 25 -3.86 34.24 29.30
C ALA A 25 -3.04 33.41 28.27
N PHE A 26 -2.52 32.25 28.67
CA PHE A 26 -1.80 31.33 27.77
C PHE A 26 -2.75 30.75 26.72
N PHE A 27 -3.92 30.30 27.13
CA PHE A 27 -4.97 29.83 26.19
C PHE A 27 -5.55 30.97 25.33
N ALA A 28 -5.68 32.19 25.89
CA ALA A 28 -6.10 33.34 25.09
C ALA A 28 -5.00 33.82 24.13
N PHE A 29 -3.74 33.62 24.49
CA PHE A 29 -2.59 33.94 23.64
C PHE A 29 -2.41 32.93 22.51
N ASP A 30 -2.60 31.63 22.79
CA ASP A 30 -2.64 30.57 21.76
C ASP A 30 -3.78 30.82 20.76
N PHE A 31 -4.97 31.19 21.25
CA PHE A 31 -6.11 31.57 20.39
C PHE A 31 -5.88 32.85 19.56
N LEU A 32 -5.10 33.78 20.09
CA LEU A 32 -4.77 35.04 19.42
C LEU A 32 -3.57 34.90 18.47
N VAL A 33 -2.66 33.99 18.75
CA VAL A 33 -1.50 33.72 17.89
C VAL A 33 -1.90 32.90 16.67
N ASP A 34 -2.83 31.96 16.81
CA ASP A 34 -3.41 31.23 15.68
C ASP A 34 -4.18 32.15 14.73
N ASP A 35 -4.82 33.20 15.27
CA ASP A 35 -5.57 34.20 14.47
C ASP A 35 -4.66 35.30 13.85
N LEU A 36 -3.49 35.58 14.44
CA LEU A 36 -2.59 36.66 14.01
C LEU A 36 -1.36 36.19 13.19
N MET A 37 -0.95 34.96 13.33
CA MET A 37 0.17 34.38 12.56
C MET A 37 -0.31 33.45 11.46
N GLY A 38 -1.46 33.75 10.85
CA GLY A 38 -1.96 33.25 9.57
C GLY A 38 -1.22 32.08 8.97
N GLY A 39 -1.18 30.96 9.66
CA GLY A 39 -0.80 29.70 9.10
C GLY A 39 -1.98 29.18 8.27
N SER A 40 -1.84 29.15 6.98
CA SER A 40 -2.88 28.85 5.97
C SER A 40 -3.38 27.39 5.94
N SER A 41 -3.31 26.65 7.04
CA SER A 41 -3.71 25.23 7.13
C SER A 41 -5.12 24.99 7.71
N GLY A 42 -5.76 26.01 8.36
CA GLY A 42 -7.06 25.85 8.99
C GLY A 42 -8.28 26.20 8.15
N GLU A 43 -8.14 26.98 7.10
CA GLU A 43 -9.27 27.57 6.34
C GLU A 43 -9.87 26.66 5.25
N ARG A 44 -9.25 25.51 4.92
CA ARG A 44 -9.76 24.63 3.87
C ARG A 44 -10.73 23.54 4.35
N ALA A 45 -10.96 23.40 5.64
CA ALA A 45 -11.85 22.40 6.21
C ALA A 45 -13.21 22.94 6.70
N SER A 46 -13.53 24.20 6.43
CA SER A 46 -14.86 24.77 6.73
C SER A 46 -15.80 24.51 5.57
N GLY A 47 -16.56 23.41 5.63
CA GLY A 47 -17.52 23.06 4.60
C GLY A 47 -18.29 21.79 4.94
N GLU A 48 -19.24 21.47 4.09
CA GLU A 48 -20.04 20.25 4.16
C GLU A 48 -19.33 19.14 3.36
N ALA A 49 -18.98 18.02 4.00
CA ALA A 49 -18.40 16.87 3.30
C ALA A 49 -19.42 16.15 2.42
N GLY A 50 -20.69 16.31 2.72
CA GLY A 50 -21.83 15.70 2.06
C GLY A 50 -23.00 15.62 3.00
N ARG A 51 -24.02 14.81 2.65
CA ARG A 51 -25.21 14.61 3.49
C ARG A 51 -25.42 13.15 3.82
N LEU A 52 -25.90 12.90 5.02
CA LEU A 52 -26.31 11.56 5.47
C LEU A 52 -27.69 11.68 6.12
N ALA A 53 -28.66 10.91 5.65
CA ALA A 53 -30.05 10.99 6.08
C ALA A 53 -30.67 12.40 5.95
N GLY A 54 -30.21 13.19 4.95
CA GLY A 54 -30.62 14.57 4.72
C GLY A 54 -29.92 15.60 5.60
N GLU A 55 -29.13 15.19 6.60
CA GLU A 55 -28.39 16.09 7.48
C GLU A 55 -26.98 16.36 6.92
N PRO A 56 -26.49 17.61 7.02
CA PRO A 56 -25.15 17.94 6.57
C PRO A 56 -24.08 17.29 7.46
N VAL A 57 -23.01 16.81 6.83
CA VAL A 57 -21.87 16.21 7.51
C VAL A 57 -20.71 17.19 7.50
N ASP A 58 -20.20 17.52 8.69
CA ASP A 58 -19.08 18.41 8.85
C ASP A 58 -17.81 17.84 8.22
N ALA A 59 -17.13 18.66 7.40
CA ALA A 59 -15.93 18.25 6.67
C ALA A 59 -14.79 17.83 7.60
N LYS A 60 -14.61 18.54 8.73
CA LYS A 60 -13.56 18.24 9.70
C LYS A 60 -13.77 16.88 10.37
N ALA A 61 -15.02 16.57 10.75
CA ALA A 61 -15.36 15.28 11.34
C ALA A 61 -15.17 14.14 10.33
N PHE A 62 -15.53 14.34 9.06
CA PHE A 62 -15.32 13.36 8.00
C PHE A 62 -13.83 13.12 7.72
N LEU A 63 -13.05 14.20 7.57
CA LEU A 63 -11.61 14.12 7.30
C LEU A 63 -10.85 13.42 8.44
N ALA A 64 -11.25 13.65 9.70
CA ALA A 64 -10.65 12.94 10.84
C ALA A 64 -10.80 11.42 10.71
N ILE A 65 -11.97 10.93 10.29
CA ILE A 65 -12.21 9.49 10.05
C ILE A 65 -11.38 8.99 8.87
N ALA A 66 -11.28 9.77 7.79
CA ALA A 66 -10.50 9.39 6.61
C ALA A 66 -8.99 9.30 6.92
N GLU A 67 -8.48 10.20 7.75
CA GLU A 67 -7.08 10.13 8.23
C GLU A 67 -6.84 8.92 9.13
N GLU A 68 -7.77 8.62 10.03
CA GLU A 68 -7.69 7.43 10.89
C GLU A 68 -7.61 6.12 10.10
N ILE A 69 -8.32 6.03 8.98
CA ILE A 69 -8.28 4.90 8.06
C ILE A 69 -6.90 4.76 7.40
N ARG A 70 -6.21 5.85 7.14
CA ARG A 70 -4.83 5.86 6.62
C ARG A 70 -3.79 5.51 7.69
N GLY A 71 -4.13 5.68 8.96
CA GLY A 71 -3.22 5.49 10.09
C GLY A 71 -2.44 6.76 10.44
N PHE A 72 -1.59 6.67 11.46
CA PHE A 72 -0.84 7.79 12.02
C PHE A 72 0.67 7.54 12.00
N GLY A 73 1.44 8.63 11.95
CA GLY A 73 2.89 8.61 12.05
C GLY A 73 3.55 7.67 11.02
N ARG A 74 4.54 6.89 11.44
CA ARG A 74 5.29 5.97 10.56
C ARG A 74 4.46 4.80 10.01
N GLN A 75 3.30 4.53 10.56
CA GLN A 75 2.38 3.46 10.11
C GLN A 75 1.35 3.97 9.11
N ARG A 76 1.41 5.23 8.71
CA ARG A 76 0.48 5.83 7.76
C ARG A 76 0.64 5.21 6.38
N ASP A 77 -0.43 4.63 5.85
CA ASP A 77 -0.45 4.05 4.51
C ASP A 77 -0.78 5.10 3.46
N TRP A 78 0.26 5.71 2.92
CA TRP A 78 0.17 6.70 1.85
C TRP A 78 -0.26 6.11 0.50
N HIS A 79 -0.12 4.79 0.32
CA HIS A 79 -0.43 4.11 -0.94
C HIS A 79 -1.90 3.72 -1.06
N ARG A 80 -2.67 3.90 0.01
CA ARG A 80 -4.08 3.55 0.01
C ARG A 80 -4.86 4.47 -0.91
N ASN A 81 -5.67 3.88 -1.80
CA ASN A 81 -6.46 4.62 -2.79
C ASN A 81 -7.43 5.59 -2.10
N ALA A 82 -7.39 6.87 -2.49
CA ALA A 82 -8.23 7.92 -1.88
C ALA A 82 -9.72 7.61 -2.01
N GLY A 83 -10.17 7.05 -3.13
CA GLY A 83 -11.57 6.64 -3.31
C GLY A 83 -12.01 5.52 -2.37
N GLU A 84 -11.11 4.57 -2.06
CA GLU A 84 -11.37 3.51 -1.08
C GLU A 84 -11.43 4.06 0.34
N VAL A 85 -10.49 4.95 0.68
CA VAL A 85 -10.47 5.62 1.99
C VAL A 85 -11.74 6.45 2.18
N ASN A 86 -12.15 7.23 1.19
CA ASN A 86 -13.36 8.04 1.26
C ASN A 86 -14.61 7.18 1.42
N ARG A 87 -14.74 6.09 0.67
CA ARG A 87 -15.86 5.16 0.81
C ARG A 87 -15.92 4.55 2.20
N GLU A 88 -14.79 4.03 2.70
CA GLU A 88 -14.72 3.46 4.05
C GLU A 88 -14.98 4.50 5.14
N ALA A 89 -14.55 5.75 4.93
CA ALA A 89 -14.86 6.85 5.84
C ALA A 89 -16.36 7.12 5.92
N TRP A 90 -17.08 7.13 4.79
CA TRP A 90 -18.53 7.25 4.77
C TRP A 90 -19.24 6.07 5.41
N GLU A 91 -18.78 4.84 5.15
CA GLU A 91 -19.32 3.64 5.78
C GLU A 91 -19.13 3.66 7.31
N ASN A 92 -17.96 4.10 7.78
CA ASN A 92 -17.68 4.25 9.21
C ASN A 92 -18.48 5.41 9.83
N TYR A 93 -18.60 6.55 9.14
CA TYR A 93 -19.40 7.68 9.62
C TYR A 93 -20.87 7.29 9.77
N ALA A 94 -21.43 6.60 8.79
CA ALA A 94 -22.80 6.08 8.85
C ALA A 94 -23.00 5.07 10.00
N ALA A 95 -22.02 4.21 10.25
CA ALA A 95 -22.05 3.28 11.38
C ALA A 95 -22.03 4.02 12.73
N LEU A 96 -21.16 5.03 12.88
CA LEU A 96 -21.10 5.85 14.09
C LEU A 96 -22.39 6.62 14.33
N ALA A 97 -23.03 7.15 13.28
CA ALA A 97 -24.32 7.83 13.40
C ALA A 97 -25.44 6.90 13.93
N VAL A 98 -25.43 5.63 13.54
CA VAL A 98 -26.35 4.62 14.10
C VAL A 98 -25.99 4.33 15.55
N ALA A 99 -24.70 4.18 15.88
CA ALA A 99 -24.26 3.96 17.25
C ALA A 99 -24.74 5.04 18.23
N GLY A 100 -24.65 6.30 17.81
CA GLY A 100 -25.12 7.42 18.61
C GLY A 100 -26.62 7.34 18.89
N LYS A 101 -27.43 6.95 17.89
CA LYS A 101 -28.88 6.78 18.06
C LYS A 101 -29.24 5.58 18.96
N ASP A 102 -28.48 4.51 18.89
CA ASP A 102 -28.74 3.25 19.58
C ASP A 102 -28.04 3.14 20.95
N GLY A 103 -27.31 4.20 21.38
CA GLY A 103 -26.62 4.23 22.67
C GLY A 103 -25.43 3.26 22.76
N LEU A 104 -24.81 2.94 21.61
CA LEU A 104 -23.67 2.02 21.52
C LEU A 104 -22.31 2.74 21.58
N GLU A 105 -22.31 4.04 21.78
CA GLU A 105 -21.06 4.81 21.86
C GLU A 105 -20.19 4.38 23.04
N ALA A 106 -18.89 4.40 22.81
CA ALA A 106 -17.92 4.19 23.89
C ALA A 106 -17.93 5.39 24.85
N THR A 107 -17.82 5.13 26.12
CA THR A 107 -17.71 6.17 27.14
C THR A 107 -16.24 6.60 27.33
N ASP A 108 -16.03 7.83 27.81
CA ASP A 108 -14.69 8.34 28.09
C ASP A 108 -13.96 7.49 29.16
N GLY A 109 -14.72 6.94 30.14
CA GLY A 109 -14.18 6.03 31.15
C GLY A 109 -13.63 4.73 30.57
N GLU A 110 -14.28 4.18 29.53
CA GLU A 110 -13.80 2.98 28.84
C GLU A 110 -12.53 3.27 28.04
N VAL A 111 -12.49 4.42 27.35
CA VAL A 111 -11.30 4.87 26.61
C VAL A 111 -10.12 5.06 27.56
N GLN A 112 -10.32 5.74 28.67
CA GLN A 112 -9.28 5.93 29.70
C GLN A 112 -8.81 4.60 30.30
N ALA A 113 -9.72 3.67 30.55
CA ALA A 113 -9.38 2.34 31.04
C ALA A 113 -8.53 1.58 30.01
N MET A 114 -8.89 1.66 28.72
CA MET A 114 -8.11 1.05 27.64
C MET A 114 -6.70 1.63 27.55
N ILE A 115 -6.54 2.95 27.57
CA ILE A 115 -5.23 3.63 27.55
C ILE A 115 -4.39 3.20 28.77
N ARG A 116 -4.98 3.15 29.96
CA ARG A 116 -4.26 2.75 31.18
C ARG A 116 -3.79 1.30 31.18
N HIS A 117 -4.50 0.40 30.48
CA HIS A 117 -4.16 -1.02 30.43
C HIS A 117 -3.33 -1.39 29.19
N ASP A 118 -3.15 -0.49 28.23
CA ASP A 118 -2.33 -0.75 27.04
C ASP A 118 -0.86 -0.92 27.44
N PRO A 119 -0.23 -2.06 27.13
CA PRO A 119 1.17 -2.33 27.44
C PRO A 119 2.15 -1.29 26.86
N SER A 120 1.77 -0.66 25.73
CA SER A 120 2.60 0.36 25.07
C SER A 120 2.80 1.61 25.91
N PHE A 121 1.89 1.89 26.84
CA PHE A 121 1.94 3.07 27.72
C PHE A 121 2.35 2.73 29.14
N GLN A 122 2.86 1.52 29.39
CA GLN A 122 3.27 1.09 30.72
C GLN A 122 4.79 1.18 30.90
N ALA A 123 5.20 1.65 32.06
CA ALA A 123 6.57 1.64 32.52
C ALA A 123 6.59 1.31 34.02
N ASN A 124 7.58 0.54 34.48
CA ASN A 124 7.75 0.14 35.90
C ASN A 124 6.50 -0.53 36.51
N GLY A 125 5.75 -1.29 35.70
CA GLY A 125 4.56 -2.04 36.16
C GLY A 125 3.26 -1.24 36.25
N GLY A 126 3.20 -0.02 35.68
CA GLY A 126 2.00 0.79 35.64
C GLY A 126 1.98 1.79 34.51
N PHE A 127 0.84 2.46 34.33
CA PHE A 127 0.67 3.49 33.31
C PHE A 127 1.64 4.66 33.52
N SER A 128 2.36 5.05 32.46
CA SER A 128 3.29 6.18 32.44
C SER A 128 2.77 7.30 31.55
N PHE A 129 2.30 8.38 32.17
CA PHE A 129 1.83 9.55 31.44
C PHE A 129 2.92 10.18 30.57
N ALA A 130 4.18 10.20 31.04
CA ALA A 130 5.29 10.73 30.25
C ALA A 130 5.58 9.89 29.00
N LEU A 131 5.47 8.55 29.10
CA LEU A 131 5.62 7.63 27.97
C LEU A 131 4.46 7.82 26.98
N TYR A 132 3.23 7.90 27.49
CA TYR A 132 2.03 8.18 26.69
C TYR A 132 2.19 9.47 25.87
N GLN A 133 2.51 10.59 26.50
CA GLN A 133 2.71 11.87 25.79
C GLN A 133 3.87 11.82 24.78
N ARG A 134 4.96 11.12 25.10
CA ARG A 134 6.08 10.98 24.17
C ARG A 134 5.69 10.21 22.93
N LEU A 135 5.02 9.07 23.07
CA LEU A 135 4.59 8.23 21.94
C LEU A 135 3.56 8.95 21.06
N LEU A 136 2.67 9.75 21.67
CA LEU A 136 1.74 10.55 20.88
C LEU A 136 2.46 11.61 20.06
N ARG A 137 3.40 12.35 20.65
CA ARG A 137 4.20 13.35 19.91
C ARG A 137 5.02 12.72 18.79
N GLU A 138 5.62 11.56 19.00
CA GLU A 138 6.36 10.81 17.96
C GLU A 138 5.48 10.41 16.77
N ASN A 139 4.16 10.36 16.95
CA ASN A 139 3.17 10.07 15.92
C ASN A 139 2.33 11.30 15.52
N SER A 140 2.77 12.52 15.87
CA SER A 140 2.07 13.78 15.58
C SER A 140 0.61 13.80 16.07
N LEU A 141 0.36 13.25 17.26
CA LEU A 141 -0.97 13.15 17.86
C LEU A 141 -1.05 13.93 19.17
N THR A 142 -2.19 14.59 19.40
CA THR A 142 -2.57 15.13 20.71
C THR A 142 -3.35 14.07 21.52
N PRO A 143 -3.36 14.16 22.86
CA PRO A 143 -4.20 13.28 23.68
C PRO A 143 -5.67 13.28 23.28
N GLU A 144 -6.25 14.45 23.06
CA GLU A 144 -7.66 14.64 22.68
C GLU A 144 -7.97 13.91 21.38
N ARG A 145 -7.14 14.11 20.36
CA ARG A 145 -7.31 13.46 19.04
C ARG A 145 -7.16 11.94 19.13
N PHE A 146 -6.24 11.45 19.94
CA PHE A 146 -6.05 10.03 20.16
C PHE A 146 -7.20 9.40 20.94
N GLU A 147 -7.72 10.08 21.97
CA GLU A 147 -8.87 9.61 22.75
C GLU A 147 -10.16 9.58 21.90
N GLU A 148 -10.38 10.58 21.06
CA GLU A 148 -11.48 10.58 20.09
C GLU A 148 -11.37 9.45 19.07
N TYR A 149 -10.17 9.21 18.54
CA TYR A 149 -9.91 8.06 17.67
C TYR A 149 -10.25 6.74 18.36
N LEU A 150 -9.78 6.54 19.58
CA LEU A 150 -10.08 5.33 20.35
C LEU A 150 -11.58 5.18 20.62
N LYS A 151 -12.26 6.28 20.93
CA LYS A 151 -13.72 6.30 21.15
C LYS A 151 -14.46 5.81 19.91
N ARG A 152 -14.13 6.35 18.73
CA ARG A 152 -14.69 5.90 17.45
C ARG A 152 -14.38 4.44 17.16
N ARG A 153 -13.13 4.03 17.36
CA ARG A 153 -12.68 2.65 17.15
C ARG A 153 -13.41 1.64 18.03
N VAL A 154 -13.56 1.92 19.33
CA VAL A 154 -14.31 1.06 20.27
C VAL A 154 -15.78 1.00 19.89
N THR A 155 -16.37 2.13 19.53
CA THR A 155 -17.74 2.21 19.07
C THR A 155 -17.96 1.36 17.81
N LEU A 156 -17.11 1.46 16.79
CA LEU A 156 -17.17 0.65 15.58
C LEU A 156 -17.00 -0.84 15.86
N MET A 157 -16.09 -1.19 16.77
CA MET A 157 -15.90 -2.58 17.21
C MET A 157 -17.17 -3.12 17.91
N ARG A 158 -17.81 -2.31 18.75
CA ARG A 158 -19.05 -2.67 19.48
C ARG A 158 -20.22 -2.90 18.51
N ILE A 159 -20.37 -2.03 17.50
CA ILE A 159 -21.35 -2.25 16.43
C ILE A 159 -21.03 -3.53 15.67
N GLY A 160 -19.79 -3.71 15.29
CA GLY A 160 -19.35 -4.94 14.61
C GLY A 160 -19.72 -6.18 15.42
N GLN A 161 -19.49 -6.18 16.74
CA GLN A 161 -19.86 -7.28 17.63
C GLN A 161 -21.38 -7.45 17.74
N ALA A 162 -22.15 -6.36 17.83
CA ALA A 162 -23.61 -6.42 17.88
C ALA A 162 -24.19 -7.02 16.58
N VAL A 163 -23.69 -6.57 15.44
CA VAL A 163 -24.07 -7.10 14.11
C VAL A 163 -23.70 -8.58 13.99
N LEU A 164 -22.49 -8.96 14.44
CA LEU A 164 -22.02 -10.34 14.39
C LEU A 164 -22.79 -11.25 15.34
N SER A 165 -23.11 -10.79 16.54
CA SER A 165 -23.87 -11.61 17.52
C SER A 165 -25.26 -12.00 17.01
N SER A 166 -25.84 -11.16 16.15
CA SER A 166 -27.11 -11.45 15.49
C SER A 166 -26.98 -12.34 14.25
N ALA A 167 -25.77 -12.43 13.67
CA ALA A 167 -25.53 -13.01 12.35
C ALA A 167 -24.70 -14.29 12.34
N THR A 168 -24.09 -14.69 13.45
CA THR A 168 -23.27 -15.93 13.57
C THR A 168 -24.09 -17.21 13.62
N TRP A 169 -25.38 -17.14 13.26
CA TRP A 169 -26.23 -18.30 13.20
C TRP A 169 -26.30 -18.85 11.77
N SER A 170 -25.56 -19.93 11.51
CA SER A 170 -25.75 -20.70 10.28
C SER A 170 -27.02 -21.53 10.38
N SER A 171 -27.91 -21.39 9.42
CA SER A 171 -29.10 -22.23 9.38
C SER A 171 -28.71 -23.70 9.24
N PRO A 172 -29.48 -24.66 9.80
CA PRO A 172 -29.23 -26.08 9.58
C PRO A 172 -29.06 -26.42 8.09
N MET A 173 -29.88 -25.79 7.22
CA MET A 173 -29.83 -26.00 5.78
C MET A 173 -28.53 -25.50 5.15
N GLU A 174 -28.00 -24.35 5.56
CA GLU A 174 -26.69 -23.85 5.09
C GLU A 174 -25.54 -24.75 5.53
N LEU A 175 -25.59 -25.23 6.77
CA LEU A 175 -24.59 -26.16 7.28
C LEU A 175 -24.65 -27.51 6.56
N ASP A 176 -25.84 -28.04 6.33
CA ASP A 176 -26.01 -29.31 5.61
C ASP A 176 -25.59 -29.17 4.13
N GLN A 177 -25.87 -28.03 3.49
CA GLN A 177 -25.39 -27.73 2.14
C GLN A 177 -23.85 -27.63 2.10
N ALA A 178 -23.24 -26.90 3.05
CA ALA A 178 -21.80 -26.77 3.12
C ALA A 178 -21.09 -28.11 3.41
N LEU A 179 -21.72 -28.95 4.24
CA LEU A 179 -21.26 -30.32 4.47
C LEU A 179 -21.36 -31.18 3.21
N ALA A 180 -22.48 -31.13 2.48
CA ALA A 180 -22.64 -31.81 1.21
C ALA A 180 -21.59 -31.35 0.19
N ASP A 181 -21.36 -30.05 0.07
CA ASP A 181 -20.33 -29.49 -0.82
C ASP A 181 -18.91 -29.98 -0.50
N MET A 182 -18.65 -30.30 0.76
CA MET A 182 -17.35 -30.81 1.23
C MET A 182 -17.22 -32.33 1.10
N THR A 183 -18.28 -33.08 1.33
CA THR A 183 -18.25 -34.54 1.50
C THR A 183 -18.80 -35.30 0.31
N ASP A 184 -19.67 -34.70 -0.51
CA ASP A 184 -20.19 -35.33 -1.71
C ASP A 184 -19.06 -35.77 -2.63
N THR A 185 -19.27 -36.91 -3.27
CA THR A 185 -18.37 -37.43 -4.28
C THR A 185 -18.79 -36.90 -5.64
N PHE A 186 -17.93 -36.11 -6.22
CA PHE A 186 -18.10 -35.55 -7.56
C PHE A 186 -17.36 -36.39 -8.59
N THR A 187 -18.04 -36.79 -9.65
CA THR A 187 -17.40 -37.32 -10.87
C THR A 187 -17.54 -36.29 -11.94
N VAL A 188 -16.43 -35.71 -12.38
CA VAL A 188 -16.40 -34.60 -13.34
C VAL A 188 -15.47 -34.87 -14.50
N ARG A 189 -15.69 -34.14 -15.60
CA ARG A 189 -14.72 -33.99 -16.69
C ARG A 189 -14.37 -32.53 -16.84
N VAL A 190 -13.10 -32.25 -17.06
CA VAL A 190 -12.55 -30.89 -17.16
C VAL A 190 -12.15 -30.62 -18.60
N ALA A 191 -12.76 -29.63 -19.22
CA ALA A 191 -12.32 -29.09 -20.49
C ALA A 191 -11.38 -27.90 -20.25
N LYS A 192 -10.17 -27.98 -20.79
CA LYS A 192 -9.16 -26.94 -20.68
C LYS A 192 -9.19 -26.07 -21.91
N PHE A 193 -9.07 -24.78 -21.72
CA PHE A 193 -9.02 -23.77 -22.75
C PHE A 193 -7.74 -22.97 -22.62
N SER A 194 -7.07 -22.76 -23.75
CA SER A 194 -5.91 -21.87 -23.85
C SER A 194 -6.23 -20.82 -24.91
N GLN A 195 -5.93 -19.56 -24.58
CA GLN A 195 -6.09 -18.46 -25.52
C GLN A 195 -5.15 -18.68 -26.71
N ASP A 196 -5.72 -18.80 -27.92
CA ASP A 196 -4.92 -18.88 -29.13
C ASP A 196 -4.26 -17.53 -29.41
N LYS A 197 -2.97 -17.55 -29.78
CA LYS A 197 -2.23 -16.34 -30.11
C LYS A 197 -2.85 -15.56 -31.26
N LYS A 198 -3.38 -16.26 -32.30
CA LYS A 198 -4.04 -15.60 -33.44
C LYS A 198 -5.32 -14.90 -33.01
N ASP A 199 -6.13 -15.52 -32.15
CA ASP A 199 -7.36 -14.91 -31.65
C ASP A 199 -7.02 -13.70 -30.75
N ALA A 200 -5.99 -13.84 -29.90
CA ALA A 200 -5.50 -12.74 -29.07
C ALA A 200 -4.97 -11.57 -29.91
N ASP A 201 -4.26 -11.83 -31.01
CA ASP A 201 -3.68 -10.80 -31.87
C ASP A 201 -4.74 -10.18 -32.82
N ALA A 202 -5.86 -10.86 -33.03
CA ALA A 202 -7.01 -10.34 -33.76
C ALA A 202 -7.79 -9.26 -32.98
N VAL A 203 -7.68 -9.25 -31.64
CA VAL A 203 -8.31 -8.24 -30.80
C VAL A 203 -7.64 -6.89 -31.05
N LYS A 204 -8.36 -5.96 -31.61
CA LYS A 204 -7.92 -4.58 -31.85
C LYS A 204 -8.73 -3.65 -30.95
N LEU A 205 -8.07 -2.66 -30.42
CA LEU A 205 -8.69 -1.62 -29.61
C LEU A 205 -8.69 -0.32 -30.43
N ASP A 206 -9.84 0.13 -30.87
CA ASP A 206 -10.02 1.44 -31.45
C ASP A 206 -10.09 2.53 -30.39
N ASP A 207 -10.08 3.78 -30.78
CA ASP A 207 -10.08 4.91 -29.88
C ASP A 207 -11.40 5.02 -29.08
N ALA A 208 -12.52 4.57 -29.66
CA ALA A 208 -13.80 4.60 -28.94
C ALA A 208 -13.84 3.57 -27.80
N ALA A 209 -13.36 2.35 -28.05
CA ALA A 209 -13.23 1.32 -27.03
C ALA A 209 -12.19 1.71 -25.95
N LEU A 210 -11.08 2.34 -26.37
CA LEU A 210 -10.08 2.85 -25.44
C LEU A 210 -10.64 3.97 -24.55
N ARG A 211 -11.45 4.87 -25.14
CA ARG A 211 -12.15 5.92 -24.39
C ARG A 211 -13.12 5.33 -23.37
N LYS A 212 -13.92 4.34 -23.78
CA LYS A 212 -14.83 3.65 -22.86
C LYS A 212 -14.08 2.98 -21.70
N TRP A 213 -12.93 2.36 -21.98
CA TRP A 213 -12.08 1.77 -20.94
C TRP A 213 -11.54 2.85 -20.00
N TYR A 214 -11.06 3.98 -20.53
CA TYR A 214 -10.60 5.12 -19.74
C TYR A 214 -11.71 5.63 -18.80
N ASP A 215 -12.91 5.90 -19.32
CA ASP A 215 -14.04 6.42 -18.54
C ASP A 215 -14.46 5.45 -17.42
N ALA A 216 -14.38 4.14 -17.64
CA ALA A 216 -14.67 3.12 -16.65
C ALA A 216 -13.57 2.96 -15.58
N ASN A 217 -12.33 3.38 -15.86
CA ASN A 217 -11.18 3.20 -14.97
C ASN A 217 -10.59 4.51 -14.45
N THR A 218 -11.27 5.63 -14.64
CA THR A 218 -10.80 6.99 -14.35
C THR A 218 -10.21 7.11 -12.94
N ASN A 219 -10.91 6.58 -11.92
CA ASN A 219 -10.46 6.65 -10.52
C ASN A 219 -9.12 5.94 -10.26
N SER A 220 -8.73 4.99 -11.10
CA SER A 220 -7.47 4.26 -10.98
C SER A 220 -6.31 4.91 -11.75
N LEU A 221 -6.57 5.99 -12.47
CA LEU A 221 -5.61 6.67 -13.33
C LEU A 221 -5.08 7.97 -12.74
N ALA A 222 -5.51 8.37 -11.55
CA ALA A 222 -5.01 9.57 -10.88
C ALA A 222 -3.48 9.49 -10.76
N LEU A 223 -2.80 10.53 -11.23
CA LEU A 223 -1.35 10.62 -11.17
C LEU A 223 -0.95 11.39 -9.90
N PRO A 224 0.00 10.89 -9.11
CA PRO A 224 0.56 11.64 -7.99
C PRO A 224 1.34 12.86 -8.49
N GLU A 225 1.82 13.67 -7.59
CA GLU A 225 2.83 14.66 -7.94
C GLU A 225 4.04 13.97 -8.57
N ARG A 226 4.51 14.54 -9.67
CA ARG A 226 5.61 13.99 -10.48
C ARG A 226 6.66 15.06 -10.70
N VAL A 227 7.87 14.62 -10.70
CA VAL A 227 9.02 15.48 -10.98
C VAL A 227 9.85 14.89 -12.12
N LYS A 228 10.55 15.77 -12.83
CA LYS A 228 11.71 15.43 -13.64
C LYS A 228 12.92 16.13 -13.05
N ILE A 229 14.04 15.47 -13.10
CA ILE A 229 15.33 16.04 -12.74
C ILE A 229 16.24 16.12 -13.94
N ARG A 230 17.15 17.09 -13.91
CA ARG A 230 18.37 17.07 -14.70
C ARG A 230 19.48 16.54 -13.81
N TYR A 231 20.35 15.74 -14.37
CA TYR A 231 21.43 15.14 -13.60
C TYR A 231 22.68 14.88 -14.43
N VAL A 232 23.81 14.84 -13.73
CA VAL A 232 25.08 14.35 -14.24
C VAL A 232 25.49 13.12 -13.46
N LYS A 233 25.79 12.04 -14.15
CA LYS A 233 26.20 10.77 -13.55
C LYS A 233 27.71 10.59 -13.62
N PHE A 234 28.33 10.38 -12.48
CA PHE A 234 29.73 9.98 -12.33
C PHE A 234 29.79 8.47 -12.07
N ASP A 235 30.16 7.72 -13.10
CA ASP A 235 30.19 6.25 -13.01
C ASP A 235 31.53 5.79 -12.45
N ALA A 236 31.55 5.30 -11.22
CA ALA A 236 32.74 4.78 -10.56
C ALA A 236 33.29 3.48 -11.19
N THR A 237 32.59 2.89 -12.16
CA THR A 237 33.09 1.73 -12.92
C THR A 237 33.85 2.13 -14.18
N ASN A 238 33.81 3.43 -14.54
CA ASN A 238 34.51 3.93 -15.73
C ASN A 238 36.03 3.79 -15.54
N PRO A 239 36.75 3.11 -16.45
CA PRO A 239 38.19 2.92 -16.36
C PRO A 239 38.97 4.22 -16.22
N MET A 240 38.52 5.31 -16.86
CA MET A 240 39.19 6.62 -16.77
C MET A 240 39.07 7.24 -15.37
N VAL A 241 37.96 6.97 -14.70
CA VAL A 241 37.72 7.39 -13.31
C VAL A 241 38.57 6.54 -12.36
N LEU A 242 38.53 5.22 -12.52
CA LEU A 242 39.29 4.29 -11.69
C LEU A 242 40.81 4.52 -11.79
N ALA A 243 41.31 4.91 -12.97
CA ALA A 243 42.75 5.21 -13.18
C ALA A 243 43.25 6.41 -12.37
N LYS A 244 42.34 7.31 -11.95
CA LYS A 244 42.66 8.47 -11.10
C LYS A 244 42.76 8.11 -9.62
N MET A 245 42.24 6.95 -9.23
CA MET A 245 42.17 6.51 -7.82
C MET A 245 43.40 5.64 -7.50
N THR A 246 44.11 6.01 -6.45
CA THR A 246 45.25 5.23 -5.94
C THR A 246 44.79 4.41 -4.74
N VAL A 247 45.24 3.18 -4.65
CA VAL A 247 44.99 2.26 -3.53
C VAL A 247 46.32 1.64 -3.14
N THR A 248 46.60 1.63 -1.87
CA THR A 248 47.84 1.06 -1.31
C THR A 248 47.69 -0.45 -1.09
N GLU A 249 48.82 -1.14 -0.96
CA GLU A 249 48.81 -2.58 -0.68
C GLU A 249 48.27 -2.88 0.73
N ASP A 250 48.55 -2.01 1.70
CA ASP A 250 48.06 -2.12 3.06
C ASP A 250 46.51 -2.04 3.10
N GLU A 251 45.91 -1.09 2.39
CA GLU A 251 44.45 -0.98 2.27
C GLU A 251 43.84 -2.22 1.62
N MET A 252 44.53 -2.84 0.67
CA MET A 252 44.06 -4.08 0.05
C MET A 252 44.12 -5.27 1.02
N HIS A 253 45.16 -5.35 1.84
CA HIS A 253 45.28 -6.36 2.90
C HIS A 253 44.19 -6.17 3.97
N ASP A 254 44.03 -4.96 4.46
CA ASP A 254 42.98 -4.63 5.44
C ASP A 254 41.56 -5.01 4.91
N ARG A 255 41.31 -4.72 3.64
CA ARG A 255 40.05 -5.07 3.00
C ARG A 255 39.88 -6.57 2.89
N TYR A 256 40.90 -7.31 2.52
CA TYR A 256 40.88 -8.77 2.45
C TYR A 256 40.56 -9.36 3.82
N ASP A 257 41.21 -8.92 4.87
CA ASP A 257 41.04 -9.43 6.22
C ASP A 257 39.61 -9.19 6.75
N VAL A 258 39.05 -8.01 6.49
CA VAL A 258 37.67 -7.66 6.88
C VAL A 258 36.61 -8.43 6.05
N THR A 259 36.94 -8.84 4.83
CA THR A 259 35.97 -9.48 3.92
C THR A 259 36.33 -10.92 3.58
N VAL A 260 37.13 -11.60 4.40
CA VAL A 260 37.61 -12.97 4.16
C VAL A 260 36.47 -13.96 3.94
N ASP A 261 35.33 -13.75 4.59
CA ASP A 261 34.11 -14.57 4.42
C ASP A 261 33.61 -14.58 2.96
N LYS A 262 33.78 -13.48 2.21
CA LYS A 262 33.41 -13.42 0.78
C LYS A 262 34.26 -14.34 -0.08
N TYR A 263 35.44 -14.70 0.38
CA TYR A 263 36.41 -15.51 -0.33
C TYR A 263 36.49 -16.94 0.21
N THR A 264 35.66 -17.26 1.20
CA THR A 264 35.53 -18.57 1.80
C THR A 264 34.43 -19.36 1.07
N SER A 265 34.74 -20.58 0.67
CA SER A 265 33.80 -21.51 0.05
C SER A 265 33.86 -22.85 0.77
N THR A 266 32.70 -23.45 1.03
CA THR A 266 32.62 -24.79 1.61
C THR A 266 32.46 -25.83 0.48
N ASP A 267 33.33 -26.82 0.44
CA ASP A 267 33.23 -27.91 -0.55
C ASP A 267 32.08 -28.87 -0.21
N THR A 268 31.83 -29.83 -1.10
CA THR A 268 30.78 -30.86 -0.93
C THR A 268 31.00 -31.76 0.29
N ASN A 269 32.20 -31.77 0.89
CA ASN A 269 32.58 -32.52 2.07
C ASN A 269 32.54 -31.68 3.36
N GLY A 270 32.10 -30.42 3.29
CA GLY A 270 32.05 -29.54 4.44
C GLY A 270 33.37 -28.86 4.81
N VAL A 271 34.41 -28.95 3.95
CA VAL A 271 35.71 -28.33 4.19
C VAL A 271 35.70 -26.90 3.67
N GLU A 272 36.00 -25.95 4.53
CA GLU A 272 36.15 -24.54 4.17
C GLU A 272 37.47 -24.30 3.44
N LYS A 273 37.39 -23.64 2.30
CA LYS A 273 38.53 -23.22 1.51
C LYS A 273 38.51 -21.72 1.32
N VAL A 274 39.50 -21.04 1.84
CA VAL A 274 39.69 -19.60 1.68
C VAL A 274 40.64 -19.33 0.52
N LYS A 275 40.26 -18.47 -0.44
CA LYS A 275 41.13 -18.02 -1.51
C LYS A 275 42.21 -17.12 -0.93
N LYS A 276 43.46 -17.33 -1.36
CA LYS A 276 44.58 -16.50 -0.90
C LYS A 276 44.46 -15.06 -1.41
N PHE A 277 45.04 -14.11 -0.69
CA PHE A 277 45.03 -12.70 -1.05
C PHE A 277 45.48 -12.48 -2.52
N GLU A 278 46.58 -13.08 -2.95
CA GLU A 278 47.10 -12.94 -4.32
C GLU A 278 46.10 -13.37 -5.42
N GLU A 279 45.21 -14.32 -5.11
CA GLU A 279 44.20 -14.80 -6.06
C GLU A 279 43.05 -13.81 -6.24
N VAL A 280 42.81 -12.94 -5.25
CA VAL A 280 41.70 -11.98 -5.20
C VAL A 280 42.16 -10.52 -5.23
N LYS A 281 43.46 -10.25 -5.13
CA LYS A 281 44.08 -8.93 -5.07
C LYS A 281 43.57 -7.96 -6.14
N ALA A 282 43.51 -8.38 -7.40
CA ALA A 282 43.02 -7.54 -8.49
C ALA A 282 41.54 -7.17 -8.35
N GLY A 283 40.76 -8.08 -7.77
CA GLY A 283 39.35 -7.81 -7.46
C GLY A 283 39.16 -6.80 -6.33
N ILE A 284 39.95 -6.95 -5.27
CA ILE A 284 40.00 -6.04 -4.13
C ILE A 284 40.45 -4.65 -4.53
N GLU A 285 41.53 -4.56 -5.32
CA GLU A 285 42.05 -3.28 -5.85
C GLU A 285 40.96 -2.54 -6.64
N LYS A 286 40.26 -3.26 -7.52
CA LYS A 286 39.16 -2.68 -8.30
C LYS A 286 38.01 -2.21 -7.40
N GLU A 287 37.63 -2.99 -6.40
CA GLU A 287 36.57 -2.64 -5.42
C GLU A 287 36.96 -1.39 -4.64
N LEU A 288 38.18 -1.32 -4.11
CA LEU A 288 38.65 -0.17 -3.35
C LEU A 288 38.76 1.10 -4.20
N ARG A 289 39.21 0.99 -5.46
CA ARG A 289 39.23 2.12 -6.40
C ARG A 289 37.79 2.62 -6.69
N GLN A 290 36.80 1.72 -6.77
CA GLN A 290 35.38 2.11 -6.94
C GLN A 290 34.89 2.86 -5.71
N ILE A 291 35.17 2.36 -4.51
CA ILE A 291 34.80 3.03 -3.25
C ILE A 291 35.44 4.41 -3.16
N ALA A 292 36.74 4.50 -3.43
CA ALA A 292 37.45 5.76 -3.42
C ALA A 292 36.91 6.76 -4.46
N ALA A 293 36.50 6.27 -5.63
CA ALA A 293 35.89 7.11 -6.67
C ALA A 293 34.53 7.66 -6.23
N VAL A 294 33.70 6.85 -5.62
CA VAL A 294 32.39 7.30 -5.08
C VAL A 294 32.62 8.39 -4.03
N GLN A 295 33.45 8.13 -3.03
CA GLN A 295 33.76 9.09 -1.95
C GLN A 295 34.34 10.40 -2.49
N PHE A 296 35.27 10.31 -3.44
CA PHE A 296 35.87 11.48 -4.08
C PHE A 296 34.83 12.34 -4.79
N TYR A 297 33.97 11.73 -5.64
CA TYR A 297 32.98 12.47 -6.38
C TYR A 297 31.86 12.99 -5.49
N GLU A 298 31.43 12.24 -4.51
CA GLU A 298 30.41 12.69 -3.55
C GLU A 298 30.87 13.96 -2.82
N THR A 299 32.08 13.95 -2.26
CA THR A 299 32.66 15.11 -1.56
C THR A 299 32.90 16.30 -2.51
N ASN A 300 33.51 16.05 -3.69
CA ASN A 300 33.81 17.10 -4.64
C ASN A 300 32.58 17.74 -5.26
N MET A 301 31.53 16.93 -5.55
CA MET A 301 30.32 17.48 -6.16
C MET A 301 29.55 18.35 -5.19
N ASN A 302 29.42 17.94 -3.92
CA ASN A 302 28.85 18.80 -2.88
C ASN A 302 29.60 20.13 -2.78
N PHE A 303 30.92 20.11 -2.71
CA PHE A 303 31.73 21.33 -2.67
C PHE A 303 31.55 22.21 -3.93
N ARG A 304 31.62 21.60 -5.13
CA ARG A 304 31.56 22.35 -6.41
C ARG A 304 30.14 22.89 -6.70
N ALA A 305 29.10 22.19 -6.28
CA ALA A 305 27.73 22.64 -6.49
C ALA A 305 27.43 23.93 -5.73
N TYR A 306 27.96 24.09 -4.52
CA TYR A 306 27.62 25.18 -3.61
C TYR A 306 28.70 26.25 -3.42
N ALA A 307 29.99 25.91 -3.62
CA ALA A 307 31.10 26.84 -3.34
C ALA A 307 31.26 27.96 -4.38
N GLN A 308 30.73 27.81 -5.58
CA GLN A 308 30.85 28.78 -6.65
C GLN A 308 29.49 29.09 -7.26
N LYS A 309 29.17 30.39 -7.41
CA LYS A 309 27.99 30.82 -8.14
C LYS A 309 28.09 30.47 -9.62
N ALA A 310 27.04 29.91 -10.18
CA ALA A 310 26.95 29.69 -11.62
C ALA A 310 27.05 31.02 -12.38
N ALA A 311 27.60 30.98 -13.59
CA ALA A 311 27.60 32.14 -14.47
C ALA A 311 26.17 32.58 -14.78
N LYS A 312 25.94 33.89 -14.99
CA LYS A 312 24.58 34.41 -15.20
C LYS A 312 23.94 33.74 -16.41
N GLY A 313 22.85 32.98 -16.14
CA GLY A 313 22.07 32.26 -17.16
C GLY A 313 22.52 30.83 -17.43
N SER A 314 23.48 30.26 -16.66
CA SER A 314 23.83 28.85 -16.68
C SER A 314 23.50 28.14 -15.37
N SER A 315 23.34 26.85 -15.43
CA SER A 315 23.24 25.97 -14.25
C SER A 315 24.66 25.50 -13.87
N ARG A 316 24.95 25.43 -12.58
CA ARG A 316 26.22 24.87 -12.09
C ARG A 316 26.39 23.42 -12.51
N LEU A 317 25.30 22.71 -12.66
CA LEU A 317 25.27 21.34 -13.19
C LEU A 317 25.83 21.30 -14.63
N ASP A 318 25.41 22.23 -15.52
CA ASP A 318 25.91 22.31 -16.90
C ASP A 318 27.43 22.63 -16.95
N GLU A 319 27.89 23.50 -16.06
CA GLU A 319 29.31 23.86 -15.98
C GLU A 319 30.15 22.66 -15.54
N ILE A 320 29.74 21.95 -14.48
CA ILE A 320 30.43 20.76 -13.99
C ILE A 320 30.43 19.66 -15.04
N ALA A 321 29.31 19.43 -15.72
CA ALA A 321 29.24 18.46 -16.80
C ALA A 321 30.24 18.74 -17.90
N LYS A 322 30.36 20.01 -18.31
CA LYS A 322 31.32 20.45 -19.32
C LYS A 322 32.77 20.29 -18.86
N GLU A 323 33.09 20.65 -17.63
CA GLU A 323 34.41 20.51 -17.04
C GLU A 323 34.87 19.04 -16.95
N GLU A 324 33.97 18.14 -16.64
CA GLU A 324 34.24 16.69 -16.52
C GLU A 324 34.08 15.93 -17.85
N GLY A 325 33.63 16.59 -18.92
CA GLY A 325 33.39 15.94 -20.22
C GLY A 325 32.21 14.99 -20.20
N LEU A 326 31.23 15.20 -19.28
CA LEU A 326 30.04 14.39 -19.10
C LEU A 326 28.83 15.04 -19.75
N LYS A 327 27.75 14.26 -19.91
CA LYS A 327 26.47 14.75 -20.43
C LYS A 327 25.52 15.03 -19.31
N VAL A 328 24.75 16.11 -19.46
CA VAL A 328 23.55 16.35 -18.66
C VAL A 328 22.42 15.53 -19.26
N GLU A 329 21.77 14.75 -18.44
CA GLU A 329 20.60 13.95 -18.80
C GLU A 329 19.36 14.50 -18.09
N THR A 330 18.20 14.31 -18.72
CA THR A 330 16.92 14.62 -18.10
C THR A 330 16.16 13.31 -17.87
N SER A 331 15.63 13.12 -16.69
CA SER A 331 14.89 11.91 -16.35
C SER A 331 13.53 11.85 -17.02
N ASP A 332 12.95 10.65 -17.10
CA ASP A 332 11.51 10.49 -17.22
C ASP A 332 10.81 11.04 -15.97
N TRP A 333 9.49 11.22 -16.05
CA TRP A 333 8.65 11.52 -14.89
C TRP A 333 8.76 10.42 -13.83
N PHE A 334 8.84 10.79 -12.57
CA PHE A 334 8.74 9.89 -11.41
C PHE A 334 8.12 10.64 -10.22
N SER A 335 7.66 9.91 -9.21
CA SER A 335 7.15 10.49 -7.97
C SER A 335 8.08 10.18 -6.81
N THR A 336 8.24 11.14 -5.90
CA THR A 336 8.98 11.00 -4.63
C THR A 336 8.08 10.44 -3.53
N GLU A 337 6.76 10.65 -3.62
CA GLU A 337 5.77 10.24 -2.62
C GLU A 337 5.22 8.81 -2.83
N GLY A 338 5.65 8.11 -3.87
CA GLY A 338 5.08 6.83 -4.27
C GLY A 338 3.92 6.95 -5.26
N GLY A 339 3.03 5.95 -5.33
CA GLY A 339 1.89 5.98 -6.27
C GLY A 339 2.28 5.72 -7.72
N TYR A 340 3.25 4.84 -7.96
CA TYR A 340 3.71 4.48 -9.30
C TYR A 340 2.57 4.09 -10.24
N GLN A 341 2.53 4.73 -11.41
CA GLN A 341 1.59 4.45 -12.49
C GLN A 341 2.35 4.00 -13.74
N ASP A 342 2.19 2.73 -14.11
CA ASP A 342 2.84 2.15 -15.27
C ASP A 342 2.42 2.85 -16.57
N GLY A 343 3.41 3.14 -17.42
CA GLY A 343 3.21 3.87 -18.67
C GLY A 343 3.22 5.40 -18.54
N PHE A 344 3.04 5.95 -17.35
CA PHE A 344 3.06 7.41 -17.10
C PHE A 344 4.34 7.90 -16.45
N MET A 345 5.05 7.05 -15.73
CA MET A 345 6.26 7.42 -15.01
C MET A 345 7.18 6.22 -14.80
N LYS A 346 8.41 6.51 -14.39
CA LYS A 346 9.37 5.52 -13.90
C LYS A 346 9.32 5.44 -12.37
N ARG A 347 9.81 4.36 -11.79
CA ARG A 347 10.09 4.31 -10.36
C ARG A 347 11.32 5.14 -10.05
N ALA A 348 11.35 5.83 -8.91
CA ALA A 348 12.53 6.60 -8.47
C ALA A 348 13.81 5.76 -8.51
N SER A 349 13.75 4.50 -8.09
CA SER A 349 14.86 3.55 -8.14
C SER A 349 15.37 3.20 -9.55
N GLN A 350 14.62 3.52 -10.60
CA GLN A 350 15.04 3.33 -11.99
C GLN A 350 15.78 4.56 -12.55
N ILE A 351 15.61 5.73 -11.94
CA ILE A 351 16.28 6.97 -12.32
C ILE A 351 17.72 6.97 -11.82
N CYS A 352 17.91 6.79 -10.51
CA CYS A 352 19.23 6.67 -9.89
C CYS A 352 19.36 5.30 -9.18
N PRO A 353 19.72 4.22 -9.91
CA PRO A 353 19.69 2.86 -9.37
C PRO A 353 20.66 2.70 -8.18
N GLY A 354 20.11 2.25 -7.05
CA GLY A 354 20.87 1.98 -5.84
C GLY A 354 21.25 3.23 -5.04
N ALA A 355 20.86 4.44 -5.49
CA ALA A 355 21.11 5.66 -4.72
C ALA A 355 20.22 5.67 -3.47
N GLN A 356 20.85 5.84 -2.31
CA GLN A 356 20.18 5.94 -1.02
C GLN A 356 19.65 7.36 -0.81
N GLY A 357 18.46 7.50 -0.19
CA GLY A 357 17.87 8.82 0.08
C GLY A 357 17.53 9.64 -1.18
N PHE A 358 17.42 9.00 -2.37
CA PHE A 358 17.19 9.72 -3.62
C PHE A 358 15.84 10.44 -3.67
N ALA A 359 14.79 9.78 -3.23
CA ALA A 359 13.44 10.37 -3.25
C ALA A 359 13.34 11.56 -2.30
N GLU A 360 13.89 11.41 -1.11
CA GLU A 360 13.98 12.44 -0.08
C GLU A 360 14.80 13.64 -0.58
N ALA A 361 15.98 13.39 -1.15
CA ALA A 361 16.82 14.44 -1.71
C ALA A 361 16.12 15.23 -2.83
N VAL A 362 15.32 14.55 -3.68
CA VAL A 362 14.56 15.24 -4.74
C VAL A 362 13.39 16.04 -4.18
N ALA A 363 12.72 15.54 -3.13
CA ALA A 363 11.64 16.26 -2.47
C ALA A 363 12.13 17.61 -1.88
N GLU A 364 13.31 17.62 -1.28
CA GLU A 364 13.93 18.81 -0.69
C GLU A 364 14.45 19.83 -1.73
N LEU A 365 14.59 19.44 -3.01
CA LEU A 365 15.09 20.36 -4.03
C LEU A 365 14.14 21.53 -4.27
N ASP A 366 14.67 22.75 -4.16
CA ASP A 366 13.99 23.99 -4.50
C ASP A 366 14.82 24.82 -5.50
N SER A 367 14.31 24.96 -6.72
CA SER A 367 14.97 25.74 -7.77
C SER A 367 15.04 27.26 -7.49
N SER A 368 14.25 27.77 -6.54
CA SER A 368 14.25 29.17 -6.11
C SER A 368 15.30 29.47 -5.04
N SER A 369 15.76 28.45 -4.30
CA SER A 369 16.77 28.55 -3.25
C SER A 369 18.16 28.24 -3.81
N GLU A 370 19.17 29.06 -3.46
CA GLU A 370 20.57 28.76 -3.81
C GLU A 370 21.07 27.51 -3.03
N ASP A 371 20.59 27.30 -1.81
CA ASP A 371 21.05 26.22 -0.92
C ASP A 371 20.38 24.87 -1.18
N LEU A 372 19.17 24.88 -1.75
CA LEU A 372 18.38 23.67 -2.03
C LEU A 372 18.26 23.37 -3.53
N ARG A 373 19.01 24.08 -4.37
CA ARG A 373 18.92 23.93 -5.83
C ARG A 373 19.48 22.62 -6.34
N TYR A 374 20.51 22.10 -5.69
CA TYR A 374 21.21 20.89 -6.10
C TYR A 374 21.22 19.89 -4.96
N ALA A 375 21.31 18.62 -5.30
CA ALA A 375 21.64 17.58 -4.33
C ALA A 375 22.63 16.58 -4.96
N VAL A 376 23.40 15.95 -4.10
CA VAL A 376 24.30 14.86 -4.49
C VAL A 376 23.79 13.59 -3.85
N VAL A 377 23.54 12.59 -4.66
CA VAL A 377 23.11 11.26 -4.20
C VAL A 377 24.10 10.22 -4.74
N SER A 378 24.33 9.18 -3.97
CA SER A 378 25.33 8.17 -4.28
C SER A 378 24.80 6.74 -4.12
N SER A 379 25.37 5.84 -4.87
CA SER A 379 25.27 4.39 -4.72
C SER A 379 26.66 3.79 -4.61
N GLU A 380 26.75 2.49 -4.44
CA GLU A 380 28.05 1.79 -4.42
C GLU A 380 28.87 1.97 -5.72
N ARG A 381 28.25 2.39 -6.82
CA ARG A 381 28.90 2.41 -8.16
C ARG A 381 28.82 3.73 -8.90
N ALA A 382 28.06 4.69 -8.41
CA ALA A 382 27.89 5.97 -9.09
C ALA A 382 27.48 7.07 -8.12
N VAL A 383 27.82 8.30 -8.51
CA VAL A 383 27.38 9.53 -7.86
C VAL A 383 26.59 10.35 -8.88
N TRP A 384 25.48 10.95 -8.46
CA TRP A 384 24.68 11.85 -9.28
C TRP A 384 24.61 13.22 -8.63
N LEU A 385 24.93 14.24 -9.41
CA LEU A 385 24.56 15.62 -9.08
C LEU A 385 23.23 15.90 -9.78
N ILE A 386 22.23 16.30 -9.03
CA ILE A 386 20.84 16.46 -9.50
C ILE A 386 20.34 17.88 -9.27
N GLU A 387 19.44 18.35 -10.13
CA GLU A 387 18.62 19.54 -9.96
C GLU A 387 17.20 19.28 -10.44
N LYS A 388 16.20 19.96 -9.86
CA LYS A 388 14.79 19.84 -10.28
C LYS A 388 14.59 20.53 -11.62
N ALA A 389 14.03 19.82 -12.61
CA ALA A 389 13.76 20.36 -13.95
C ALA A 389 12.31 20.82 -14.12
N GLU A 390 11.38 19.92 -13.84
CA GLU A 390 9.96 20.14 -14.03
C GLU A 390 9.19 19.47 -12.88
N THR A 391 8.09 20.09 -12.46
CA THR A 391 7.14 19.54 -11.50
C THR A 391 5.75 19.54 -12.13
N SER A 392 5.02 18.44 -11.98
CA SER A 392 3.62 18.31 -12.37
C SER A 392 2.82 17.95 -11.12
N ALA A 393 1.93 18.85 -10.72
CA ALA A 393 1.03 18.60 -9.60
C ALA A 393 0.20 17.34 -9.84
N LYS A 394 -0.28 16.75 -8.75
CA LYS A 394 -1.22 15.64 -8.79
C LYS A 394 -2.44 16.02 -9.61
N HIS A 395 -2.84 15.17 -10.54
CA HIS A 395 -4.02 15.40 -11.39
C HIS A 395 -4.55 14.09 -11.97
N LEU A 396 -5.79 14.15 -12.45
CA LEU A 396 -6.34 13.11 -13.29
C LEU A 396 -5.90 13.38 -14.74
N PRO A 397 -5.14 12.47 -15.40
CA PRO A 397 -4.70 12.69 -16.77
C PRO A 397 -5.91 12.78 -17.71
N THR A 398 -5.87 13.69 -18.67
CA THR A 398 -6.85 13.71 -19.76
C THR A 398 -6.75 12.43 -20.59
N PHE A 399 -7.81 12.12 -21.35
CA PHE A 399 -7.79 10.94 -22.24
C PHE A 399 -6.61 10.98 -23.21
N ASP A 400 -6.30 12.15 -23.77
CA ASP A 400 -5.20 12.29 -24.72
C ASP A 400 -3.84 12.07 -24.08
N GLU A 401 -3.64 12.55 -22.85
CA GLU A 401 -2.44 12.28 -22.04
C GLU A 401 -2.32 10.78 -21.70
N ALA A 402 -3.44 10.15 -21.33
CA ALA A 402 -3.48 8.76 -20.89
C ALA A 402 -3.38 7.76 -22.05
N LYS A 403 -3.84 8.12 -23.24
CA LYS A 403 -4.08 7.24 -24.39
C LYS A 403 -2.94 6.27 -24.68
N ALA A 404 -1.71 6.74 -24.71
CA ALA A 404 -0.55 5.90 -25.00
C ALA A 404 -0.23 4.95 -23.83
N ALA A 405 -0.32 5.45 -22.59
CA ALA A 405 0.02 4.72 -21.37
C ALA A 405 -1.00 3.62 -21.04
N ILE A 406 -2.30 3.87 -21.26
CA ILE A 406 -3.37 2.92 -20.93
C ILE A 406 -3.59 1.86 -22.02
N ARG A 407 -3.19 2.11 -23.26
CA ARG A 407 -3.44 1.20 -24.41
C ARG A 407 -2.95 -0.24 -24.15
N PRO A 408 -1.74 -0.52 -23.62
CA PRO A 408 -1.31 -1.89 -23.37
C PRO A 408 -2.18 -2.60 -22.32
N ARG A 409 -2.61 -1.87 -21.28
CA ARG A 409 -3.45 -2.39 -20.21
C ARG A 409 -4.86 -2.66 -20.72
N ALA A 410 -5.48 -1.70 -21.39
CA ALA A 410 -6.80 -1.84 -22.00
C ALA A 410 -6.84 -2.97 -23.06
N LEU A 411 -5.78 -3.12 -23.86
CA LEU A 411 -5.67 -4.21 -24.82
C LEU A 411 -5.56 -5.58 -24.14
N ARG A 412 -4.82 -5.68 -23.04
CA ARG A 412 -4.73 -6.91 -22.24
C ARG A 412 -6.10 -7.30 -21.68
N ASP A 413 -6.83 -6.34 -21.14
CA ASP A 413 -8.16 -6.56 -20.57
C ASP A 413 -9.16 -6.96 -21.67
N ALA A 414 -9.15 -6.28 -22.82
CA ALA A 414 -9.97 -6.63 -23.97
C ALA A 414 -9.67 -8.04 -24.52
N LYS A 415 -8.39 -8.47 -24.50
CA LYS A 415 -8.01 -9.84 -24.87
C LYS A 415 -8.54 -10.86 -23.86
N ALA A 416 -8.49 -10.55 -22.57
CA ALA A 416 -9.03 -11.41 -21.53
C ALA A 416 -10.56 -11.53 -21.62
N ASP A 417 -11.26 -10.44 -21.87
CA ASP A 417 -12.71 -10.42 -22.05
C ASP A 417 -13.15 -11.19 -23.30
N ALA A 418 -12.44 -11.05 -24.42
CA ALA A 418 -12.69 -11.80 -25.62
C ALA A 418 -12.50 -13.31 -25.41
N PHE A 419 -11.43 -13.70 -24.72
CA PHE A 419 -11.18 -15.10 -24.37
C PHE A 419 -12.28 -15.65 -23.44
N LYS A 420 -12.67 -14.89 -22.42
CA LYS A 420 -13.78 -15.24 -21.52
C LYS A 420 -15.07 -15.45 -22.30
N ALA A 421 -15.44 -14.50 -23.16
CA ALA A 421 -16.63 -14.59 -24.00
C ALA A 421 -16.63 -15.82 -24.92
N GLN A 422 -15.47 -16.16 -25.50
CA GLN A 422 -15.30 -17.36 -26.32
C GLN A 422 -15.57 -18.65 -25.53
N VAL A 423 -15.00 -18.77 -24.33
CA VAL A 423 -15.19 -19.95 -23.48
C VAL A 423 -16.63 -20.03 -22.96
N GLU A 424 -17.22 -18.92 -22.54
CA GLU A 424 -18.63 -18.86 -22.10
C GLU A 424 -19.61 -19.21 -23.23
N ALA A 425 -19.28 -18.84 -24.48
CA ALA A 425 -20.09 -19.23 -25.64
C ALA A 425 -20.10 -20.76 -25.85
N VAL A 426 -19.01 -21.46 -25.49
CA VAL A 426 -18.98 -22.93 -25.49
C VAL A 426 -19.82 -23.48 -24.34
N ALA A 427 -19.68 -22.91 -23.13
CA ALA A 427 -20.47 -23.32 -21.96
C ALA A 427 -21.97 -23.21 -22.20
N LYS A 428 -22.43 -22.12 -22.84
CA LYS A 428 -23.85 -21.88 -23.18
C LYS A 428 -24.44 -22.94 -24.13
N LYS A 429 -23.63 -23.61 -24.92
CA LYS A 429 -24.05 -24.72 -25.80
C LYS A 429 -24.27 -26.02 -25.04
N GLY A 430 -23.93 -26.07 -23.75
CA GLY A 430 -24.16 -27.19 -22.85
C GLY A 430 -23.03 -28.22 -22.79
N ALA A 431 -23.21 -29.21 -21.91
CA ALA A 431 -22.19 -30.21 -21.58
C ALA A 431 -21.62 -30.96 -22.80
N ALA A 432 -22.48 -31.34 -23.76
CA ALA A 432 -22.02 -32.06 -24.96
C ALA A 432 -21.03 -31.25 -25.78
N ALA A 433 -21.25 -29.96 -25.93
CA ALA A 433 -20.35 -29.07 -26.67
C ALA A 433 -19.01 -28.86 -25.94
N VAL A 434 -19.05 -28.74 -24.61
CA VAL A 434 -17.84 -28.62 -23.77
C VAL A 434 -17.01 -29.90 -23.87
N LEU A 435 -17.64 -31.06 -23.80
CA LEU A 435 -16.98 -32.36 -23.85
C LEU A 435 -16.48 -32.77 -25.24
N ALA A 436 -16.96 -32.13 -26.31
CA ALA A 436 -16.45 -32.30 -27.67
C ALA A 436 -15.12 -31.55 -27.92
N GLY A 437 -14.65 -30.77 -26.93
CA GLY A 437 -13.39 -30.04 -27.01
C GLY A 437 -12.16 -30.94 -27.17
N LYS A 438 -11.06 -30.37 -27.65
CA LYS A 438 -9.81 -31.13 -27.92
C LYS A 438 -9.04 -31.53 -26.66
N ASP A 439 -9.13 -30.73 -25.60
CA ASP A 439 -8.40 -30.96 -24.33
C ASP A 439 -9.41 -31.16 -23.19
N VAL A 440 -9.91 -32.38 -23.11
CA VAL A 440 -10.88 -32.79 -22.09
C VAL A 440 -10.33 -33.98 -21.30
N SER A 441 -10.33 -33.87 -19.99
CA SER A 441 -9.88 -34.95 -19.10
C SER A 441 -10.74 -36.21 -19.21
N THR A 442 -10.20 -37.34 -18.76
CA THR A 442 -10.99 -38.49 -18.34
C THR A 442 -11.85 -38.10 -17.12
N ASN A 443 -12.69 -39.01 -16.66
CA ASN A 443 -13.44 -38.83 -15.42
C ASN A 443 -12.48 -38.66 -14.23
N LEU A 444 -12.69 -37.57 -13.48
CA LEU A 444 -12.04 -37.29 -12.22
C LEU A 444 -13.06 -37.47 -11.11
N THR A 445 -12.77 -38.33 -10.13
CA THR A 445 -13.67 -38.62 -9.00
C THR A 445 -12.99 -38.20 -7.71
N PHE A 446 -13.63 -37.36 -6.92
CA PHE A 446 -13.09 -36.80 -5.69
C PHE A 446 -14.20 -36.29 -4.77
N SER A 447 -13.87 -36.07 -3.48
CA SER A 447 -14.58 -35.13 -2.60
C SER A 447 -13.65 -33.98 -2.22
N VAL A 448 -14.21 -32.82 -1.90
CA VAL A 448 -13.42 -31.63 -1.54
C VAL A 448 -12.61 -31.86 -0.27
N SER A 449 -13.17 -32.61 0.68
CA SER A 449 -12.48 -33.00 1.91
C SER A 449 -11.24 -33.85 1.66
N ASP A 450 -11.25 -34.74 0.66
CA ASP A 450 -10.08 -35.57 0.33
C ASP A 450 -8.95 -34.78 -0.31
N LEU A 451 -9.29 -33.78 -1.14
CA LEU A 451 -8.29 -32.84 -1.67
C LEU A 451 -7.59 -32.06 -0.57
N ARG A 452 -8.34 -31.55 0.40
CA ARG A 452 -7.78 -30.80 1.55
C ARG A 452 -6.86 -31.66 2.41
N GLN A 453 -7.15 -32.93 2.54
CA GLN A 453 -6.35 -33.90 3.29
C GLN A 453 -5.19 -34.50 2.47
N GLY A 454 -5.00 -34.03 1.22
CA GLY A 454 -3.94 -34.52 0.33
C GLY A 454 -4.19 -35.92 -0.23
N GLY A 455 -5.41 -36.47 -0.10
CA GLY A 455 -5.79 -37.80 -0.56
C GLY A 455 -5.94 -37.94 -2.08
N VAL A 456 -6.20 -36.83 -2.76
CA VAL A 456 -6.38 -36.75 -4.22
C VAL A 456 -5.62 -35.56 -4.79
N SER A 457 -4.84 -35.78 -5.83
CA SER A 457 -4.08 -34.75 -6.51
C SER A 457 -4.23 -34.86 -8.03
N PHE A 458 -4.56 -33.73 -8.66
CA PHE A 458 -4.58 -33.56 -10.11
C PHE A 458 -4.40 -32.08 -10.46
N GLU A 459 -4.15 -31.80 -11.74
CA GLU A 459 -3.90 -30.42 -12.18
C GLU A 459 -5.09 -29.50 -11.87
N ASN A 460 -4.79 -28.33 -11.28
CA ASN A 460 -5.78 -27.34 -10.86
C ASN A 460 -6.87 -27.88 -9.90
N ALA A 461 -6.55 -28.90 -9.08
CA ALA A 461 -7.50 -29.61 -8.24
C ALA A 461 -8.42 -28.71 -7.42
N MET A 462 -7.89 -27.66 -6.78
CA MET A 462 -8.69 -26.72 -5.99
C MET A 462 -9.64 -25.87 -6.85
N ALA A 463 -9.22 -25.48 -8.06
CA ALA A 463 -10.08 -24.71 -8.97
C ALA A 463 -11.21 -25.59 -9.52
N VAL A 464 -10.90 -26.84 -9.89
CA VAL A 464 -11.88 -27.84 -10.32
C VAL A 464 -12.88 -28.13 -9.19
N ALA A 465 -12.40 -28.40 -7.97
CA ALA A 465 -13.25 -28.66 -6.82
C ALA A 465 -14.21 -27.49 -6.54
N ARG A 466 -13.69 -26.26 -6.52
CA ARG A 466 -14.52 -25.06 -6.29
C ARG A 466 -15.57 -24.88 -7.37
N ALA A 467 -15.22 -25.12 -8.64
CA ALA A 467 -16.16 -25.04 -9.75
C ALA A 467 -17.23 -26.14 -9.68
N SER A 468 -16.91 -27.30 -9.10
CA SER A 468 -17.80 -28.46 -9.01
C SER A 468 -18.86 -28.35 -7.90
N MET A 469 -18.54 -27.70 -6.78
CA MET A 469 -19.40 -27.67 -5.56
C MET A 469 -20.84 -27.22 -5.84
N LYS A 470 -21.04 -26.30 -6.78
CA LYS A 470 -22.37 -25.76 -7.13
C LYS A 470 -23.09 -26.55 -8.23
N LEU A 471 -22.42 -27.55 -8.84
CA LEU A 471 -22.98 -28.26 -9.99
C LEU A 471 -23.84 -29.45 -9.59
N LYS A 472 -24.93 -29.59 -10.34
CA LYS A 472 -25.73 -30.83 -10.38
C LYS A 472 -25.29 -31.69 -11.58
N LYS A 473 -25.70 -32.94 -11.57
CA LYS A 473 -25.44 -33.85 -12.69
C LYS A 473 -25.88 -33.26 -14.01
N GLY A 474 -24.97 -33.27 -15.00
CA GLY A 474 -25.20 -32.73 -16.36
C GLY A 474 -24.91 -31.24 -16.49
N GLU A 475 -24.68 -30.51 -15.42
CA GLU A 475 -24.40 -29.07 -15.48
C GLU A 475 -22.93 -28.75 -15.83
N VAL A 476 -22.74 -27.57 -16.38
CA VAL A 476 -21.43 -27.01 -16.75
C VAL A 476 -21.13 -25.84 -15.82
N SER A 477 -19.90 -25.77 -15.34
CA SER A 477 -19.45 -24.67 -14.49
C SER A 477 -19.40 -23.34 -15.23
N GLU A 478 -19.35 -22.29 -14.44
CA GLU A 478 -18.94 -20.97 -14.94
C GLU A 478 -17.48 -21.00 -15.39
N PHE A 479 -17.08 -19.98 -16.18
CA PHE A 479 -15.71 -19.75 -16.56
C PHE A 479 -14.79 -19.65 -15.34
N THR A 480 -13.78 -20.48 -15.29
CA THR A 480 -12.80 -20.48 -14.19
C THR A 480 -11.39 -20.29 -14.74
N LEU A 481 -10.78 -19.15 -14.40
CA LEU A 481 -9.42 -18.81 -14.82
C LEU A 481 -8.40 -19.66 -13.99
N THR A 482 -7.44 -20.28 -14.67
CA THR A 482 -6.36 -21.08 -14.03
C THR A 482 -4.97 -20.49 -14.22
N GLY A 483 -4.89 -19.43 -15.02
CA GLY A 483 -3.65 -18.69 -15.30
C GLY A 483 -3.87 -17.70 -16.45
N THR A 484 -2.88 -16.88 -16.77
CA THR A 484 -2.97 -15.92 -17.87
C THR A 484 -3.29 -16.65 -19.18
N GLY A 485 -4.43 -16.31 -19.80
CA GLY A 485 -4.90 -16.94 -21.04
C GLY A 485 -5.21 -18.44 -20.92
N ARG A 486 -5.45 -18.96 -19.71
CA ARG A 486 -5.85 -20.36 -19.47
C ARG A 486 -7.09 -20.42 -18.59
N ALA A 487 -8.05 -21.22 -18.99
CA ALA A 487 -9.30 -21.40 -18.27
C ALA A 487 -9.78 -22.86 -18.32
N ILE A 488 -10.68 -23.18 -17.43
CA ILE A 488 -11.36 -24.48 -17.41
C ILE A 488 -12.88 -24.29 -17.38
N LEU A 489 -13.58 -25.25 -17.97
CA LEU A 489 -14.99 -25.56 -17.69
C LEU A 489 -15.07 -26.98 -17.13
N VAL A 490 -15.85 -27.12 -16.09
CA VAL A 490 -16.09 -28.41 -15.44
C VAL A 490 -17.49 -28.90 -15.79
N VAL A 491 -17.60 -30.15 -16.21
CA VAL A 491 -18.90 -30.81 -16.47
C VAL A 491 -19.10 -31.89 -15.42
N CYS A 492 -20.15 -31.73 -14.62
CA CYS A 492 -20.51 -32.71 -13.60
C CYS A 492 -21.18 -33.91 -14.28
N GLN A 493 -20.51 -35.07 -14.25
CA GLN A 493 -21.02 -36.32 -14.77
C GLN A 493 -21.93 -37.02 -13.76
N ASP A 494 -21.54 -36.94 -12.49
CA ASP A 494 -22.32 -37.50 -11.37
C ASP A 494 -21.97 -36.77 -10.06
N ARG A 495 -22.93 -36.74 -9.16
CA ARG A 495 -22.77 -36.24 -7.79
C ARG A 495 -23.52 -37.18 -6.87
N VAL A 496 -22.78 -37.85 -6.00
CA VAL A 496 -23.29 -38.85 -5.04
C VAL A 496 -23.12 -38.28 -3.65
N ALA A 497 -24.16 -38.40 -2.84
CA ALA A 497 -24.13 -37.96 -1.44
C ALA A 497 -22.94 -38.58 -0.70
N GLY A 498 -22.26 -37.78 0.09
CA GLY A 498 -21.11 -38.20 0.87
C GLY A 498 -21.45 -39.10 2.03
N ASP A 499 -20.42 -39.69 2.64
CA ASP A 499 -20.57 -40.53 3.84
C ASP A 499 -21.04 -39.68 5.03
N ALA A 500 -22.18 -40.08 5.63
CA ALA A 500 -22.76 -39.41 6.78
C ALA A 500 -21.84 -39.41 8.01
N ALA A 501 -21.03 -40.47 8.21
CA ALA A 501 -20.05 -40.52 9.29
C ALA A 501 -18.93 -39.47 9.08
N LYS A 502 -18.48 -39.30 7.85
CA LYS A 502 -17.50 -38.26 7.47
C LYS A 502 -18.07 -36.86 7.63
N ALA A 503 -19.31 -36.66 7.21
CA ALA A 503 -20.02 -35.37 7.41
C ALA A 503 -20.15 -35.03 8.90
N MET A 504 -20.41 -36.02 9.74
CA MET A 504 -20.52 -35.82 11.20
C MET A 504 -19.18 -35.40 11.81
N VAL A 505 -18.05 -35.98 11.38
CA VAL A 505 -16.70 -35.59 11.83
C VAL A 505 -16.36 -34.16 11.40
N LEU A 506 -16.72 -33.75 10.19
CA LEU A 506 -16.42 -32.42 9.66
C LEU A 506 -17.39 -31.33 10.12
N ARG A 507 -18.50 -31.69 10.76
CA ARG A 507 -19.58 -30.75 11.10
C ARG A 507 -19.12 -29.54 11.92
N SER A 508 -18.27 -29.78 12.94
CA SER A 508 -17.74 -28.68 13.77
C SER A 508 -16.85 -27.75 12.95
N GLN A 509 -15.93 -28.33 12.18
CA GLN A 509 -15.00 -27.54 11.36
C GLN A 509 -15.75 -26.73 10.29
N VAL A 510 -16.72 -27.30 9.60
CA VAL A 510 -17.51 -26.59 8.58
C VAL A 510 -18.33 -25.48 9.21
N LYS A 511 -18.89 -25.70 10.42
CA LYS A 511 -19.59 -24.66 11.16
C LYS A 511 -18.65 -23.50 11.51
N ASP A 512 -17.43 -23.80 11.97
CA ASP A 512 -16.44 -22.78 12.31
C ASP A 512 -15.96 -22.04 11.06
N ASP A 513 -15.73 -22.75 9.94
CA ASP A 513 -15.38 -22.15 8.64
C ASP A 513 -16.49 -21.18 8.14
N LEU A 514 -17.77 -21.57 8.26
CA LEU A 514 -18.90 -20.70 7.93
C LEU A 514 -18.96 -19.49 8.84
N ALA A 515 -18.79 -19.67 10.15
CA ALA A 515 -18.75 -18.56 11.09
C ALA A 515 -17.62 -17.59 10.77
N MET A 516 -16.44 -18.08 10.43
CA MET A 516 -15.30 -17.25 10.03
C MET A 516 -15.54 -16.48 8.72
N LEU A 517 -16.24 -17.06 7.75
CA LEU A 517 -16.65 -16.37 6.53
C LEU A 517 -17.65 -15.25 6.84
N GLN A 518 -18.64 -15.52 7.69
CA GLN A 518 -19.60 -14.54 8.13
C GLN A 518 -18.95 -13.39 8.91
N LEU A 519 -18.00 -13.71 9.81
CA LEU A 519 -17.22 -12.73 10.56
C LEU A 519 -16.51 -11.72 9.66
N ARG A 520 -16.05 -12.14 8.49
CA ARG A 520 -15.36 -11.26 7.52
C ARG A 520 -16.30 -10.44 6.64
N GLN A 521 -17.43 -11.01 6.25
CA GLN A 521 -18.30 -10.42 5.23
C GLN A 521 -19.42 -9.56 5.80
N ILE A 522 -19.97 -9.95 6.95
CA ILE A 522 -21.17 -9.33 7.49
C ILE A 522 -20.94 -7.89 7.94
N PRO A 523 -19.86 -7.56 8.69
CA PRO A 523 -19.64 -6.18 9.12
C PRO A 523 -19.50 -5.21 7.95
N ASP A 524 -18.75 -5.59 6.92
CA ASP A 524 -18.52 -4.74 5.75
C ASP A 524 -19.80 -4.61 4.91
N SER A 525 -20.50 -5.70 4.71
CA SER A 525 -21.79 -5.70 4.00
C SER A 525 -22.84 -4.87 4.75
N TRP A 526 -22.86 -4.96 6.10
CA TRP A 526 -23.77 -4.17 6.93
C TRP A 526 -23.45 -2.68 6.86
N LYS A 527 -22.15 -2.29 6.93
CA LYS A 527 -21.73 -0.89 6.80
C LYS A 527 -22.17 -0.30 5.47
N LYS A 528 -21.92 -1.03 4.37
CA LYS A 528 -22.33 -0.63 3.03
C LYS A 528 -23.84 -0.48 2.92
N TRP A 529 -24.60 -1.48 3.35
CA TRP A 529 -26.05 -1.44 3.37
C TRP A 529 -26.59 -0.30 4.24
N ASN A 530 -25.95 -0.05 5.39
CA ASN A 530 -26.35 1.02 6.30
C ASN A 530 -26.13 2.41 5.66
N LEU A 531 -25.01 2.60 4.96
CA LEU A 531 -24.77 3.84 4.21
C LEU A 531 -25.79 4.06 3.11
N GLU A 532 -26.12 3.03 2.32
CA GLU A 532 -27.13 3.08 1.26
C GLU A 532 -28.53 3.37 1.85
N ARG A 533 -28.89 2.72 2.96
CA ARG A 533 -30.18 2.90 3.65
C ARG A 533 -30.38 4.31 4.20
N LEU A 534 -29.33 4.93 4.71
CA LEU A 534 -29.38 6.27 5.27
C LEU A 534 -29.43 7.37 4.20
N GLY A 535 -29.30 7.04 2.92
CA GLY A 535 -29.36 8.01 1.85
C GLY A 535 -28.15 8.95 1.88
N PHE A 536 -27.03 8.45 1.38
CA PHE A 536 -25.77 9.19 1.28
C PHE A 536 -25.75 10.06 0.01
N GLU A 537 -25.38 11.33 0.17
CA GLU A 537 -25.15 12.29 -0.92
C GLU A 537 -23.73 12.87 -0.78
N PRO A 538 -22.80 12.57 -1.72
CA PRO A 538 -21.45 13.12 -1.65
C PRO A 538 -21.45 14.63 -1.89
N GLY A 539 -20.72 15.38 -1.07
CA GLY A 539 -20.46 16.81 -1.26
C GLY A 539 -19.13 17.06 -1.97
N GLU A 540 -18.83 18.33 -2.19
CA GLU A 540 -17.57 18.74 -2.86
C GLU A 540 -16.33 18.31 -2.07
N VAL A 541 -16.37 18.34 -0.74
CA VAL A 541 -15.23 17.98 0.12
C VAL A 541 -14.97 16.46 0.14
N SER A 542 -15.97 15.62 -0.13
CA SER A 542 -15.78 14.17 -0.23
C SER A 542 -15.02 13.76 -1.49
N SER A 543 -14.91 14.65 -2.48
CA SER A 543 -14.09 14.49 -3.67
C SER A 543 -12.75 15.23 -3.57
N VAL A 544 -12.58 16.08 -2.55
CA VAL A 544 -11.31 16.77 -2.30
C VAL A 544 -10.29 15.76 -1.80
N GLU A 545 -9.20 15.73 -2.51
CA GLU A 545 -7.97 15.08 -2.12
C GLU A 545 -7.63 15.43 -0.67
N ILE A 546 -7.43 14.39 0.13
CA ILE A 546 -6.76 14.55 1.41
C ILE A 546 -5.31 14.84 1.02
N VAL A 547 -5.04 16.12 0.75
CA VAL A 547 -3.68 16.60 0.52
C VAL A 547 -2.93 16.37 1.82
N ALA A 548 -1.83 15.64 1.74
CA ALA A 548 -0.90 15.56 2.84
C ALA A 548 -0.41 16.99 3.12
N GLU A 549 -0.75 17.53 4.28
CA GLU A 549 -0.04 18.70 4.78
C GLU A 549 1.38 18.24 5.09
N GLU A 550 2.32 18.78 4.35
CA GLU A 550 3.73 18.74 4.67
C GLU A 550 3.94 19.59 5.94
N GLU A 551 4.47 18.96 6.99
CA GLU A 551 5.35 19.60 7.97
C GLU A 551 6.79 19.12 7.76
#